data_f38db1d11aebc3e3110aab4464ec5aa9
#
_entry.id   f38db1d11aebc3e3110aab4464ec5aa9
#
_cell.length_a   1.000
_cell.length_b   1.000
_cell.length_c   1.000
_cell.angle_alpha   90.00
_cell.angle_beta   90.00
_cell.angle_gamma   90.00
#
_symmetry.space_group_name_H-M   'P 1'
#
loop_
_entity.id
_entity.type
_entity.pdbx_description
1 polymer ?
#
loop_
_entity_poly.entity_id
_entity_poly.type
_entity_poly.pdbx_seq_one_letter_code
_entity_poly.pdbx_strand_id
1 'polypeptide(L)'
;TYIEKDLAINDEIDKLRLRTTASLLSGRRDVIVVSSVSCLYGMADPRAFGSNVTHLKRGMTISRNVLLRRLVDALYANNEIEFKRGCFRAKGETVDIFPAIETYDGVAYRIEFWDDVIDRISSFNPVTGQSIGSQDELDIYPANLFVTDKATIAHALVEIGQDLQDQLAYLKEIGKFMEAKRLEERVKYDMEMIRELGYCPGIENYSRYFDGRKAGVRPFCLLDYFPEDFLMVIDESHVTLPQIRAMYGGDHARKLTLVDYGFRLPAAFDNRPLTFDEFESKTGQTIYISATPADYELEKSEGIIVEQIIRPTGIPDPVIEIVPSKNQIDHLVNEIQQRIDLRERTLVTTLTKRMAEELSKYLDRIGIKCQYIHSDVDTIERVKILENLRKGIIDVLIGVNLLREGLDLPEVSLVAILDADKEGFLRSTRSLTQTAGRAARNVDGKVIMYADQVTRSMQETIDETNYRREKQLRYNEEHHIVPRQIYKSTDAALTQDTSKAYVEEEHLHLVADPVVAYMSKPEIEKMIQKTKAAMQKAAKELDFIEAARLRDEMFQLEKKRDEMK
;
A
#
# COMPACT_ATOMS: atom_id res chain seq x y z
N THR A 1 25.29 -0.85 -8.02
CA THR A 1 24.99 -2.10 -7.27
C THR A 1 23.52 -2.08 -6.91
N TYR A 2 22.76 -3.03 -7.40
CA TYR A 2 21.36 -3.18 -7.06
C TYR A 2 21.27 -3.75 -5.65
N ILE A 3 20.53 -3.10 -4.76
CA ILE A 3 20.26 -3.59 -3.40
C ILE A 3 18.86 -4.20 -3.42
N GLU A 4 18.78 -5.48 -3.09
CA GLU A 4 17.51 -6.15 -2.90
C GLU A 4 16.80 -5.56 -1.67
N LYS A 5 15.54 -5.16 -1.85
CA LYS A 5 14.68 -4.75 -0.76
C LYS A 5 13.80 -5.92 -0.38
N ASP A 6 13.98 -6.44 0.82
CA ASP A 6 12.95 -7.25 1.43
C ASP A 6 11.81 -6.32 1.86
N LEU A 7 10.58 -6.70 1.51
CA LEU A 7 9.39 -6.04 2.01
C LEU A 7 9.38 -6.21 3.53
N ALA A 8 9.43 -5.11 4.27
CA ALA A 8 9.17 -5.16 5.69
C ALA A 8 7.74 -5.71 5.87
N ILE A 9 7.63 -6.84 6.55
CA ILE A 9 6.34 -7.45 6.87
C ILE A 9 5.68 -6.55 7.91
N ASN A 10 4.55 -5.94 7.52
CA ASN A 10 3.71 -5.25 8.47
C ASN A 10 2.75 -6.26 9.09
N ASP A 11 2.97 -6.59 10.34
CA ASP A 11 2.14 -7.54 11.09
C ASP A 11 0.65 -7.17 11.06
N GLU A 12 0.31 -5.88 11.01
CA GLU A 12 -1.08 -5.41 10.90
C GLU A 12 -1.69 -5.72 9.52
N ILE A 13 -0.94 -5.53 8.45
CA ILE A 13 -1.40 -5.86 7.09
C ILE A 13 -1.59 -7.38 6.95
N ASP A 14 -0.67 -8.18 7.46
CA ASP A 14 -0.80 -9.63 7.42
C ASP A 14 -1.99 -10.14 8.22
N LYS A 15 -2.28 -9.54 9.37
CA LYS A 15 -3.50 -9.81 10.14
C LYS A 15 -4.76 -9.50 9.33
N LEU A 16 -4.81 -8.35 8.67
CA LEU A 16 -5.95 -7.94 7.84
C LEU A 16 -6.12 -8.88 6.64
N ARG A 17 -5.03 -9.31 6.01
CA ARG A 17 -5.05 -10.28 4.90
C ARG A 17 -5.61 -11.62 5.37
N LEU A 18 -5.08 -12.19 6.46
CA LEU A 18 -5.57 -13.45 7.04
C LEU A 18 -7.04 -13.37 7.43
N ARG A 19 -7.47 -12.27 8.07
CA ARG A 19 -8.86 -12.05 8.43
C ARG A 19 -9.77 -11.98 7.20
N THR A 20 -9.35 -11.27 6.17
CA THR A 20 -10.10 -11.13 4.93
C THR A 20 -10.26 -12.49 4.23
N THR A 21 -9.18 -13.26 4.05
CA THR A 21 -9.22 -14.58 3.42
C THR A 21 -10.09 -15.56 4.19
N ALA A 22 -9.98 -15.59 5.53
CA ALA A 22 -10.83 -16.42 6.37
C ALA A 22 -12.31 -16.05 6.26
N SER A 23 -12.63 -14.74 6.27
CA SER A 23 -14.01 -14.27 6.13
C SER A 23 -14.61 -14.63 4.78
N LEU A 24 -13.85 -14.54 3.70
CA LEU A 24 -14.30 -14.91 2.36
C LEU A 24 -14.52 -16.43 2.23
N LEU A 25 -13.61 -17.25 2.77
CA LEU A 25 -13.68 -18.71 2.71
C LEU A 25 -14.69 -19.32 3.70
N SER A 26 -15.17 -18.56 4.69
CA SER A 26 -16.20 -19.03 5.63
C SER A 26 -17.60 -19.18 5.01
N GLY A 27 -17.77 -18.86 3.72
CA GLY A 27 -19.05 -18.90 3.02
C GLY A 27 -20.00 -17.74 3.34
N ARG A 28 -19.57 -16.75 4.12
CA ARG A 28 -20.36 -15.54 4.41
C ARG A 28 -20.56 -14.72 3.15
N ARG A 29 -21.76 -14.12 3.04
CA ARG A 29 -22.16 -13.27 1.91
C ARG A 29 -22.24 -11.78 2.29
N ASP A 30 -22.07 -11.45 3.56
CA ASP A 30 -22.15 -10.10 4.14
C ASP A 30 -20.76 -9.50 4.38
N VAL A 31 -19.83 -9.72 3.45
CA VAL A 31 -18.43 -9.27 3.55
C VAL A 31 -18.17 -8.17 2.53
N ILE A 32 -17.65 -7.04 2.99
CA ILE A 32 -17.14 -5.95 2.16
C ILE A 32 -15.63 -5.86 2.38
N VAL A 33 -14.87 -5.95 1.29
CA VAL A 33 -13.41 -5.81 1.31
C VAL A 33 -13.02 -4.49 0.66
N VAL A 34 -12.26 -3.66 1.38
CA VAL A 34 -11.66 -2.44 0.86
C VAL A 34 -10.16 -2.66 0.78
N SER A 35 -9.60 -2.56 -0.41
CA SER A 35 -8.17 -2.78 -0.63
C SER A 35 -7.61 -1.89 -1.74
N SER A 36 -6.30 -1.75 -1.77
CA SER A 36 -5.60 -1.13 -2.91
C SER A 36 -5.43 -2.13 -4.06
N VAL A 37 -4.89 -1.66 -5.19
CA VAL A 37 -4.58 -2.53 -6.36
C VAL A 37 -3.57 -3.63 -6.05
N SER A 38 -2.89 -3.60 -4.90
CA SER A 38 -2.01 -4.66 -4.43
C SER A 38 -2.73 -6.00 -4.18
N CYS A 39 -4.06 -5.99 -4.06
CA CYS A 39 -4.87 -7.22 -4.01
C CYS A 39 -4.78 -8.10 -5.27
N LEU A 40 -4.25 -7.56 -6.37
CA LEU A 40 -4.03 -8.27 -7.64
C LEU A 40 -2.68 -9.00 -7.70
N TYR A 41 -1.81 -8.83 -6.70
CA TYR A 41 -0.56 -9.60 -6.58
C TYR A 41 -0.82 -11.04 -6.13
N GLY A 42 0.20 -11.88 -6.39
CA GLY A 42 0.14 -13.29 -6.05
C GLY A 42 -0.14 -13.55 -4.56
N MET A 43 -1.08 -14.45 -4.32
CA MET A 43 -1.43 -15.01 -3.02
C MET A 43 -1.37 -16.53 -3.07
N ALA A 44 -1.51 -17.19 -1.94
CA ALA A 44 -1.58 -18.64 -1.86
C ALA A 44 -2.87 -19.20 -2.52
N ASP A 45 -2.87 -20.50 -2.83
CA ASP A 45 -4.08 -21.19 -3.33
C ASP A 45 -5.16 -21.18 -2.24
N PRO A 46 -6.36 -20.60 -2.50
CA PRO A 46 -7.45 -20.58 -1.53
C PRO A 46 -7.90 -21.97 -1.09
N ARG A 47 -7.76 -22.98 -1.94
CA ARG A 47 -8.11 -24.37 -1.61
C ARG A 47 -7.14 -24.96 -0.57
N ALA A 48 -5.84 -24.71 -0.73
CA ALA A 48 -4.83 -25.16 0.21
C ALA A 48 -5.03 -24.50 1.59
N PHE A 49 -5.32 -23.20 1.62
CA PHE A 49 -5.61 -22.49 2.86
C PHE A 49 -6.89 -23.04 3.54
N GLY A 50 -7.97 -23.23 2.79
CA GLY A 50 -9.24 -23.75 3.31
C GLY A 50 -9.14 -25.19 3.83
N SER A 51 -8.36 -26.05 3.18
CA SER A 51 -8.19 -27.47 3.59
C SER A 51 -7.38 -27.63 4.91
N ASN A 52 -6.61 -26.61 5.30
CA ASN A 52 -5.83 -26.61 6.54
C ASN A 52 -6.55 -25.94 7.72
N VAL A 53 -7.83 -25.61 7.60
CA VAL A 53 -8.66 -25.15 8.72
C VAL A 53 -8.93 -26.33 9.68
N THR A 54 -8.66 -26.15 10.96
CA THR A 54 -8.95 -27.14 11.98
C THR A 54 -10.30 -26.85 12.63
N HIS A 55 -11.32 -27.64 12.28
CA HIS A 55 -12.65 -27.56 12.88
C HIS A 55 -12.67 -28.33 14.20
N LEU A 56 -13.02 -27.67 15.27
CA LEU A 56 -13.16 -28.24 16.62
C LEU A 56 -14.59 -28.11 17.07
N LYS A 57 -15.10 -29.17 17.69
CA LYS A 57 -16.44 -29.20 18.25
C LYS A 57 -16.44 -29.89 19.60
N ARG A 58 -17.24 -29.38 20.53
CA ARG A 58 -17.46 -30.03 21.83
C ARG A 58 -18.02 -31.45 21.61
N GLY A 59 -17.46 -32.43 22.32
CA GLY A 59 -17.79 -33.84 22.15
C GLY A 59 -17.07 -34.52 20.97
N MET A 60 -16.25 -33.81 20.21
CA MET A 60 -15.44 -34.39 19.13
C MET A 60 -14.35 -35.30 19.69
N THR A 61 -14.23 -36.52 19.13
CA THR A 61 -13.14 -37.43 19.44
C THR A 61 -11.90 -37.08 18.61
N ILE A 62 -10.91 -36.54 19.27
CA ILE A 62 -9.60 -36.20 18.71
C ILE A 62 -8.57 -36.22 19.83
N SER A 63 -7.47 -36.97 19.68
CA SER A 63 -6.43 -36.94 20.72
C SER A 63 -5.71 -35.59 20.74
N ARG A 64 -5.31 -35.18 21.94
CA ARG A 64 -4.54 -33.94 22.13
C ARG A 64 -3.31 -33.88 21.20
N ASN A 65 -2.58 -34.99 21.05
CA ASN A 65 -1.41 -35.03 20.18
C ASN A 65 -1.72 -34.83 18.70
N VAL A 66 -2.88 -35.30 18.24
CA VAL A 66 -3.36 -35.05 16.87
C VAL A 66 -3.68 -33.56 16.69
N LEU A 67 -4.35 -32.93 17.68
CA LEU A 67 -4.59 -31.48 17.63
C LEU A 67 -3.27 -30.68 17.59
N LEU A 68 -2.31 -31.00 18.46
CA LEU A 68 -1.01 -30.31 18.48
C LEU A 68 -0.29 -30.45 17.14
N ARG A 69 -0.34 -31.63 16.51
CA ARG A 69 0.24 -31.83 15.17
C ARG A 69 -0.46 -30.99 14.11
N ARG A 70 -1.79 -30.92 14.11
CA ARG A 70 -2.55 -30.08 13.19
C ARG A 70 -2.21 -28.60 13.35
N LEU A 71 -2.01 -28.12 14.59
CA LEU A 71 -1.59 -26.74 14.84
C LEU A 71 -0.19 -26.46 14.29
N VAL A 72 0.77 -27.38 14.46
CA VAL A 72 2.11 -27.24 13.87
C VAL A 72 2.05 -27.27 12.34
N ASP A 73 1.27 -28.16 11.76
CA ASP A 73 1.07 -28.23 10.29
C ASP A 73 0.36 -26.96 9.75
N ALA A 74 -0.46 -26.30 10.58
CA ALA A 74 -1.06 -25.00 10.31
C ALA A 74 -0.15 -23.80 10.65
N LEU A 75 1.13 -24.04 10.86
CA LEU A 75 2.20 -23.05 11.14
C LEU A 75 2.05 -22.28 12.46
N TYR A 76 1.36 -22.86 13.46
CA TYR A 76 1.37 -22.33 14.81
C TYR A 76 2.65 -22.73 15.55
N ALA A 77 3.24 -21.79 16.28
CA ALA A 77 4.41 -22.05 17.11
C ALA A 77 4.02 -22.52 18.52
N ASN A 78 4.71 -23.57 19.02
CA ASN A 78 4.59 -23.93 20.42
C ASN A 78 5.47 -22.98 21.25
N ASN A 79 4.85 -22.12 22.06
CA ASN A 79 5.58 -21.18 22.91
C ASN A 79 4.88 -21.03 24.27
N GLU A 80 5.55 -21.53 25.31
CA GLU A 80 5.04 -21.46 26.67
C GLU A 80 5.41 -20.15 27.39
N ILE A 81 6.48 -19.49 26.97
CA ILE A 81 7.01 -18.30 27.62
C ILE A 81 6.33 -17.04 27.07
N GLU A 82 6.31 -16.89 25.74
CA GLU A 82 5.74 -15.76 25.07
C GLU A 82 4.47 -16.19 24.31
N PHE A 83 3.33 -16.16 25.00
CA PHE A 83 2.05 -16.55 24.41
C PHE A 83 1.47 -15.40 23.60
N LYS A 84 1.81 -15.38 22.32
CA LYS A 84 1.36 -14.38 21.33
C LYS A 84 0.53 -15.02 20.23
N ARG A 85 0.04 -14.21 19.33
CA ARG A 85 -0.76 -14.64 18.18
C ARG A 85 0.01 -15.64 17.31
N GLY A 86 -0.71 -16.62 16.78
CA GLY A 86 -0.10 -17.72 16.04
C GLY A 86 0.68 -18.69 16.92
N CYS A 87 0.49 -18.64 18.25
CA CYS A 87 1.11 -19.56 19.19
C CYS A 87 0.05 -20.43 19.88
N PHE A 88 0.49 -21.59 20.29
CA PHE A 88 -0.23 -22.46 21.22
C PHE A 88 0.67 -22.91 22.38
N ARG A 89 0.06 -23.35 23.45
CA ARG A 89 0.75 -24.00 24.57
C ARG A 89 -0.11 -25.14 25.12
N ALA A 90 0.52 -26.19 25.61
CA ALA A 90 -0.19 -27.36 26.12
C ALA A 90 0.23 -27.65 27.56
N LYS A 91 -0.72 -27.74 28.48
CA LYS A 91 -0.51 -28.08 29.90
C LYS A 91 -1.51 -29.14 30.35
N GLY A 92 -1.02 -30.32 30.73
CA GLY A 92 -1.87 -31.43 31.13
C GLY A 92 -2.88 -31.77 30.04
N GLU A 93 -4.17 -31.80 30.37
CA GLU A 93 -5.29 -32.07 29.46
C GLU A 93 -5.84 -30.80 28.79
N THR A 94 -5.08 -29.71 28.77
CA THR A 94 -5.51 -28.44 28.15
C THR A 94 -4.57 -27.99 27.05
N VAL A 95 -5.15 -27.40 25.99
CA VAL A 95 -4.41 -26.73 24.92
C VAL A 95 -4.95 -25.31 24.80
N ASP A 96 -4.11 -24.32 25.07
CA ASP A 96 -4.42 -22.92 24.84
C ASP A 96 -3.93 -22.52 23.45
N ILE A 97 -4.77 -21.88 22.67
CA ILE A 97 -4.50 -21.44 21.29
C ILE A 97 -4.76 -19.94 21.21
N PHE A 98 -3.77 -19.18 20.76
CA PHE A 98 -3.97 -17.79 20.43
C PHE A 98 -4.04 -17.65 18.90
N PRO A 99 -5.25 -17.55 18.32
CA PRO A 99 -5.43 -17.57 16.87
C PRO A 99 -4.61 -16.50 16.16
N ALA A 100 -4.12 -16.81 14.97
CA ALA A 100 -3.48 -15.84 14.10
C ALA A 100 -4.49 -14.82 13.57
N ILE A 101 -5.75 -15.24 13.42
CA ILE A 101 -6.88 -14.43 12.99
C ILE A 101 -7.72 -14.08 14.20
N GLU A 102 -7.88 -12.80 14.48
CA GLU A 102 -8.76 -12.31 15.54
C GLU A 102 -10.17 -12.11 15.03
N THR A 103 -11.12 -12.82 15.62
CA THR A 103 -12.55 -12.51 15.49
C THR A 103 -13.01 -11.46 16.49
N TYR A 104 -12.32 -11.35 17.64
CA TYR A 104 -12.51 -10.33 18.67
C TYR A 104 -11.13 -9.96 19.23
N ASP A 105 -10.85 -8.69 19.39
CA ASP A 105 -9.54 -8.17 19.79
C ASP A 105 -8.95 -8.90 21.02
N GLY A 106 -7.86 -9.63 20.80
CA GLY A 106 -7.04 -10.20 21.88
C GLY A 106 -7.60 -11.41 22.60
N VAL A 107 -8.47 -12.22 21.98
CA VAL A 107 -9.05 -13.41 22.60
C VAL A 107 -8.24 -14.66 22.25
N ALA A 108 -7.89 -15.45 23.27
CA ALA A 108 -7.34 -16.79 23.13
C ALA A 108 -8.40 -17.85 23.51
N TYR A 109 -8.21 -19.05 23.00
CA TYR A 109 -9.12 -20.17 23.25
C TYR A 109 -8.43 -21.27 24.03
N ARG A 110 -9.16 -21.89 24.97
CA ARG A 110 -8.74 -23.03 25.74
C ARG A 110 -9.57 -24.23 25.37
N ILE A 111 -8.93 -25.32 24.94
CA ILE A 111 -9.52 -26.60 24.64
C ILE A 111 -9.20 -27.53 25.79
N GLU A 112 -10.23 -27.99 26.49
CA GLU A 112 -10.11 -28.93 27.60
C GLU A 112 -10.50 -30.33 27.11
N PHE A 113 -9.65 -31.31 27.40
CA PHE A 113 -9.84 -32.70 27.01
C PHE A 113 -10.24 -33.58 28.20
N TRP A 114 -11.15 -34.51 27.93
CA TRP A 114 -11.38 -35.64 28.77
C TRP A 114 -11.01 -36.89 27.98
N ASP A 115 -9.86 -37.48 28.27
CA ASP A 115 -9.23 -38.51 27.45
C ASP A 115 -9.01 -38.01 26.01
N ASP A 116 -9.53 -38.69 24.99
CA ASP A 116 -9.46 -38.27 23.59
C ASP A 116 -10.71 -37.50 23.08
N VAL A 117 -11.49 -36.92 24.00
CA VAL A 117 -12.70 -36.16 23.65
C VAL A 117 -12.57 -34.71 24.12
N ILE A 118 -12.97 -33.77 23.27
CA ILE A 118 -13.08 -32.36 23.63
C ILE A 118 -14.26 -32.18 24.58
N ASP A 119 -14.01 -31.92 25.86
CA ASP A 119 -15.03 -31.69 26.87
C ASP A 119 -15.54 -30.26 26.83
N ARG A 120 -14.65 -29.28 26.67
CA ARG A 120 -15.00 -27.87 26.70
C ARG A 120 -14.11 -27.03 25.78
N ILE A 121 -14.73 -26.04 25.15
CA ILE A 121 -14.06 -24.96 24.41
C ILE A 121 -14.43 -23.64 25.08
N SER A 122 -13.44 -22.91 25.60
CA SER A 122 -13.65 -21.64 26.28
C SER A 122 -12.75 -20.55 25.71
N SER A 123 -13.23 -19.31 25.74
CA SER A 123 -12.46 -18.13 25.37
C SER A 123 -11.98 -17.37 26.60
N PHE A 124 -10.78 -16.80 26.52
CA PHE A 124 -10.20 -16.05 27.63
C PHE A 124 -9.28 -14.92 27.13
N ASN A 125 -9.05 -13.94 27.98
CA ASN A 125 -8.08 -12.88 27.72
C ASN A 125 -6.66 -13.41 27.99
N PRO A 126 -5.75 -13.45 26.99
CA PRO A 126 -4.42 -14.05 27.16
C PRO A 126 -3.50 -13.28 28.11
N VAL A 127 -3.77 -11.98 28.36
CA VAL A 127 -2.98 -11.12 29.25
C VAL A 127 -3.44 -11.27 30.70
N THR A 128 -4.76 -11.23 30.94
CA THR A 128 -5.32 -11.28 32.31
C THR A 128 -5.65 -12.71 32.76
N GLY A 129 -5.78 -13.66 31.82
CA GLY A 129 -6.25 -15.02 32.09
C GLY A 129 -7.77 -15.12 32.39
N GLN A 130 -8.51 -14.01 32.32
CA GLN A 130 -9.93 -13.98 32.64
C GLN A 130 -10.74 -14.68 31.56
N SER A 131 -11.63 -15.59 31.97
CA SER A 131 -12.58 -16.24 31.06
C SER A 131 -13.59 -15.24 30.53
N ILE A 132 -13.84 -15.32 29.21
CA ILE A 132 -14.81 -14.45 28.51
C ILE A 132 -16.10 -15.23 28.25
N GLY A 133 -16.00 -16.49 27.80
CA GLY A 133 -17.17 -17.30 27.50
C GLY A 133 -16.82 -18.74 27.13
N SER A 134 -17.84 -19.53 26.79
CA SER A 134 -17.68 -20.88 26.23
C SER A 134 -18.46 -20.98 24.91
N GLN A 135 -18.00 -21.87 24.03
CA GLN A 135 -18.64 -22.13 22.75
C GLN A 135 -18.58 -23.61 22.40
N ASP A 136 -19.48 -24.07 21.55
CA ASP A 136 -19.56 -25.49 21.17
C ASP A 136 -18.72 -25.82 19.92
N GLU A 137 -18.41 -24.84 19.10
CA GLU A 137 -17.64 -25.00 17.86
C GLU A 137 -16.59 -23.91 17.73
N LEU A 138 -15.44 -24.25 17.14
CA LEU A 138 -14.34 -23.33 16.90
C LEU A 138 -13.57 -23.73 15.64
N ASP A 139 -13.37 -22.79 14.74
CA ASP A 139 -12.54 -22.92 13.56
C ASP A 139 -11.19 -22.24 13.79
N ILE A 140 -10.12 -23.01 13.68
CA ILE A 140 -8.75 -22.51 13.75
C ILE A 140 -8.18 -22.46 12.34
N TYR A 141 -7.98 -21.25 11.83
CA TYR A 141 -7.38 -21.00 10.54
C TYR A 141 -5.84 -21.03 10.63
N PRO A 142 -5.14 -21.37 9.54
CA PRO A 142 -3.69 -21.36 9.50
C PRO A 142 -3.08 -20.02 9.93
N ALA A 143 -1.89 -20.08 10.54
CA ALA A 143 -1.17 -18.89 10.98
C ALA A 143 -0.48 -18.11 9.84
N ASN A 144 -0.41 -18.69 8.64
CA ASN A 144 0.15 -18.06 7.45
C ASN A 144 -0.67 -18.43 6.21
N LEU A 145 -0.71 -17.54 5.21
CA LEU A 145 -1.40 -17.78 3.94
C LEU A 145 -0.76 -18.91 3.13
N PHE A 146 0.56 -19.02 3.15
CA PHE A 146 1.33 -20.02 2.41
C PHE A 146 1.53 -21.30 3.23
N VAL A 147 0.41 -21.86 3.69
CA VAL A 147 0.42 -23.17 4.35
C VAL A 147 0.32 -24.28 3.31
N THR A 148 1.14 -25.32 3.45
CA THR A 148 1.11 -26.47 2.54
C THR A 148 1.57 -27.75 3.27
N ASP A 149 1.22 -28.91 2.72
CA ASP A 149 1.59 -30.19 3.31
C ASP A 149 3.06 -30.56 3.07
N LYS A 150 3.58 -31.49 3.91
CA LYS A 150 4.98 -31.90 3.87
C LYS A 150 5.40 -32.58 2.56
N ALA A 151 4.48 -33.26 1.89
CA ALA A 151 4.78 -33.93 0.62
C ALA A 151 4.98 -32.88 -0.49
N THR A 152 4.12 -31.88 -0.52
CA THR A 152 4.25 -30.73 -1.44
C THR A 152 5.53 -29.94 -1.17
N ILE A 153 5.90 -29.71 0.11
CA ILE A 153 7.18 -29.08 0.47
C ILE A 153 8.35 -29.89 -0.06
N ALA A 154 8.36 -31.21 0.16
CA ALA A 154 9.44 -32.08 -0.30
C ALA A 154 9.59 -32.04 -1.84
N HIS A 155 8.48 -32.04 -2.58
CA HIS A 155 8.48 -31.92 -4.04
C HIS A 155 8.99 -30.56 -4.49
N ALA A 156 8.48 -29.48 -3.90
CA ALA A 156 8.89 -28.12 -4.20
C ALA A 156 10.40 -27.91 -4.00
N LEU A 157 10.99 -28.45 -2.91
CA LEU A 157 12.42 -28.37 -2.65
C LEU A 157 13.26 -29.08 -3.73
N VAL A 158 12.76 -30.17 -4.31
CA VAL A 158 13.45 -30.85 -5.41
C VAL A 158 13.44 -29.96 -6.67
N GLU A 159 12.29 -29.40 -7.03
CA GLU A 159 12.16 -28.53 -8.19
C GLU A 159 12.95 -27.22 -8.04
N ILE A 160 12.91 -26.59 -6.87
CA ILE A 160 13.74 -25.40 -6.55
C ILE A 160 15.22 -25.72 -6.72
N GLY A 161 15.64 -26.91 -6.24
CA GLY A 161 17.03 -27.38 -6.37
C GLY A 161 17.46 -27.57 -7.82
N GLN A 162 16.58 -28.10 -8.69
CA GLN A 162 16.85 -28.25 -10.12
C GLN A 162 16.96 -26.91 -10.81
N ASP A 163 15.98 -26.03 -10.64
CA ASP A 163 15.98 -24.68 -11.22
C ASP A 163 17.19 -23.86 -10.74
N LEU A 164 17.63 -24.06 -9.49
CA LEU A 164 18.86 -23.46 -9.00
C LEU A 164 20.08 -23.93 -9.79
N GLN A 165 20.24 -25.25 -9.99
CA GLN A 165 21.39 -25.77 -10.73
C GLN A 165 21.42 -25.25 -12.17
N ASP A 166 20.28 -25.23 -12.85
CA ASP A 166 20.17 -24.73 -14.21
C ASP A 166 20.52 -23.24 -14.28
N GLN A 167 20.02 -22.44 -13.35
CA GLN A 167 20.32 -21.00 -13.30
C GLN A 167 21.78 -20.71 -12.95
N LEU A 168 22.39 -21.52 -12.05
CA LEU A 168 23.81 -21.40 -11.74
C LEU A 168 24.69 -21.76 -12.93
N ALA A 169 24.33 -22.79 -13.69
CA ALA A 169 25.04 -23.16 -14.92
C ALA A 169 24.98 -22.01 -15.93
N TYR A 170 23.80 -21.47 -16.18
CA TYR A 170 23.59 -20.32 -17.08
C TYR A 170 24.41 -19.10 -16.66
N LEU A 171 24.34 -18.68 -15.37
CA LEU A 171 25.08 -17.50 -14.88
C LEU A 171 26.60 -17.69 -15.00
N LYS A 172 27.11 -18.90 -14.76
CA LYS A 172 28.53 -19.21 -14.92
C LYS A 172 28.96 -19.18 -16.40
N GLU A 173 28.14 -19.71 -17.32
CA GLU A 173 28.37 -19.68 -18.75
C GLU A 173 28.52 -18.26 -19.30
N ILE A 174 27.67 -17.33 -18.82
CA ILE A 174 27.73 -15.91 -19.22
C ILE A 174 28.73 -15.08 -18.39
N GLY A 175 29.58 -15.73 -17.56
CA GLY A 175 30.63 -15.09 -16.78
C GLY A 175 30.20 -14.33 -15.52
N LYS A 176 28.94 -14.49 -15.08
CA LYS A 176 28.37 -13.86 -13.86
C LYS A 176 28.63 -14.70 -12.61
N PHE A 177 29.88 -14.89 -12.24
CA PHE A 177 30.26 -15.77 -11.12
C PHE A 177 29.82 -15.23 -9.75
N MET A 178 29.84 -13.91 -9.54
CA MET A 178 29.43 -13.30 -8.27
C MET A 178 27.90 -13.40 -8.07
N GLU A 179 27.15 -13.21 -9.15
CA GLU A 179 25.71 -13.38 -9.15
C GLU A 179 25.32 -14.83 -8.90
N ALA A 180 26.02 -15.77 -9.53
CA ALA A 180 25.81 -17.21 -9.29
C ALA A 180 26.06 -17.58 -7.81
N LYS A 181 27.15 -17.09 -7.22
CA LYS A 181 27.45 -17.35 -5.80
C LYS A 181 26.37 -16.77 -4.87
N ARG A 182 25.95 -15.54 -5.11
CA ARG A 182 24.89 -14.87 -4.33
C ARG A 182 23.58 -15.65 -4.38
N LEU A 183 23.18 -16.05 -5.59
CA LEU A 183 21.97 -16.83 -5.81
C LEU A 183 22.03 -18.17 -5.08
N GLU A 184 23.16 -18.87 -5.17
CA GLU A 184 23.36 -20.16 -4.52
C GLU A 184 23.22 -20.06 -2.99
N GLU A 185 23.90 -19.09 -2.36
CA GLU A 185 23.86 -18.85 -0.93
C GLU A 185 22.45 -18.52 -0.48
N ARG A 186 21.76 -17.62 -1.17
CA ARG A 186 20.40 -17.21 -0.83
C ARG A 186 19.40 -18.36 -0.95
N VAL A 187 19.37 -19.03 -2.09
CA VAL A 187 18.38 -20.10 -2.31
C VAL A 187 18.61 -21.30 -1.42
N LYS A 188 19.86 -21.68 -1.15
CA LYS A 188 20.16 -22.76 -0.18
C LYS A 188 19.66 -22.41 1.22
N TYR A 189 19.85 -21.18 1.67
CA TYR A 189 19.34 -20.71 2.96
C TYR A 189 17.81 -20.74 2.99
N ASP A 190 17.14 -20.23 1.94
CA ASP A 190 15.68 -20.26 1.85
C ASP A 190 15.15 -21.71 1.85
N MET A 191 15.81 -22.64 1.13
CA MET A 191 15.45 -24.06 1.11
C MET A 191 15.60 -24.73 2.48
N GLU A 192 16.62 -24.36 3.25
CA GLU A 192 16.80 -24.86 4.60
C GLU A 192 15.68 -24.38 5.54
N MET A 193 15.35 -23.10 5.49
CA MET A 193 14.22 -22.54 6.23
C MET A 193 12.89 -23.21 5.86
N ILE A 194 12.62 -23.39 4.57
CA ILE A 194 11.40 -24.06 4.10
C ILE A 194 11.34 -25.51 4.62
N ARG A 195 12.48 -26.22 4.61
CA ARG A 195 12.56 -27.61 5.11
C ARG A 195 12.26 -27.72 6.60
N GLU A 196 12.86 -26.84 7.40
CA GLU A 196 12.79 -26.91 8.87
C GLU A 196 11.53 -26.24 9.43
N LEU A 197 11.14 -25.10 8.87
CA LEU A 197 10.06 -24.25 9.39
C LEU A 197 8.79 -24.27 8.55
N GLY A 198 8.83 -24.83 7.32
CA GLY A 198 7.74 -24.76 6.35
C GLY A 198 7.57 -23.36 5.69
N TYR A 199 8.45 -22.42 5.98
CA TYR A 199 8.34 -21.02 5.55
C TYR A 199 9.73 -20.38 5.43
N CYS A 200 9.86 -19.37 4.55
CA CYS A 200 10.99 -18.45 4.50
C CYS A 200 10.52 -17.02 4.15
N PRO A 201 11.28 -15.98 4.51
CA PRO A 201 11.01 -14.62 4.03
C PRO A 201 11.05 -14.56 2.51
N GLY A 202 9.97 -14.04 1.88
CA GLY A 202 9.85 -13.99 0.43
C GLY A 202 9.42 -15.32 -0.22
N ILE A 203 8.77 -16.21 0.55
CA ILE A 203 8.25 -17.51 0.07
C ILE A 203 7.35 -17.38 -1.16
N GLU A 204 6.70 -16.24 -1.33
CA GLU A 204 5.86 -15.94 -2.49
C GLU A 204 6.63 -16.01 -3.82
N ASN A 205 7.95 -15.79 -3.80
CA ASN A 205 8.80 -15.93 -4.99
C ASN A 205 9.00 -17.39 -5.43
N TYR A 206 8.64 -18.32 -4.57
CA TYR A 206 8.65 -19.76 -4.80
C TYR A 206 7.22 -20.32 -4.98
N SER A 207 6.18 -19.48 -4.99
CA SER A 207 4.77 -19.90 -4.93
C SER A 207 4.39 -20.94 -6.00
N ARG A 208 4.93 -20.85 -7.23
CA ARG A 208 4.62 -21.78 -8.32
C ARG A 208 4.96 -23.24 -8.00
N TYR A 209 6.00 -23.49 -7.18
CA TYR A 209 6.40 -24.84 -6.81
C TYR A 209 5.45 -25.45 -5.77
N PHE A 210 4.82 -24.59 -4.94
CA PHE A 210 3.89 -25.02 -3.90
C PHE A 210 2.47 -25.26 -4.43
N ASP A 211 2.05 -24.50 -5.43
CA ASP A 211 0.72 -24.65 -6.03
C ASP A 211 0.71 -25.45 -7.33
N GLY A 212 1.87 -25.99 -7.75
CA GLY A 212 2.03 -26.85 -8.91
C GLY A 212 1.77 -26.15 -10.24
N ARG A 213 1.83 -24.82 -10.32
CA ARG A 213 1.65 -24.06 -11.54
C ARG A 213 2.85 -24.22 -12.47
N LYS A 214 2.56 -24.27 -13.77
CA LYS A 214 3.61 -24.15 -14.79
C LYS A 214 4.10 -22.71 -14.87
N ALA A 215 5.35 -22.53 -15.32
CA ALA A 215 5.91 -21.22 -15.58
C ALA A 215 5.00 -20.39 -16.51
N GLY A 216 4.80 -19.11 -16.19
CA GLY A 216 3.96 -18.17 -16.94
C GLY A 216 2.46 -18.23 -16.61
N VAL A 217 1.99 -19.25 -15.91
CA VAL A 217 0.58 -19.32 -15.48
C VAL A 217 0.35 -18.27 -14.39
N ARG A 218 -0.81 -17.58 -14.47
CA ARG A 218 -1.18 -16.55 -13.50
C ARG A 218 -1.18 -17.09 -12.06
N PRO A 219 -0.74 -16.30 -11.08
CA PRO A 219 -0.89 -16.65 -9.67
C PRO A 219 -2.35 -16.52 -9.22
N PHE A 220 -2.66 -17.17 -8.11
CA PHE A 220 -3.86 -16.81 -7.35
C PHE A 220 -3.68 -15.41 -6.77
N CYS A 221 -4.78 -14.68 -6.64
CA CYS A 221 -4.81 -13.36 -6.01
C CYS A 221 -6.05 -13.25 -5.10
N LEU A 222 -6.23 -12.11 -4.44
CA LEU A 222 -7.38 -11.95 -3.54
C LEU A 222 -8.73 -12.20 -4.23
N LEU A 223 -8.86 -11.88 -5.52
CA LEU A 223 -10.10 -12.10 -6.28
C LEU A 223 -10.48 -13.58 -6.40
N ASP A 224 -9.52 -14.51 -6.28
CA ASP A 224 -9.78 -15.94 -6.31
C ASP A 224 -10.42 -16.48 -5.01
N TYR A 225 -10.46 -15.69 -3.95
CA TYR A 225 -11.11 -16.02 -2.67
C TYR A 225 -12.59 -15.60 -2.63
N PHE A 226 -13.01 -14.73 -3.56
CA PHE A 226 -14.39 -14.28 -3.66
C PHE A 226 -15.29 -15.33 -4.32
N PRO A 227 -16.59 -15.35 -4.00
CA PRO A 227 -17.58 -16.11 -4.78
C PRO A 227 -17.66 -15.55 -6.21
N GLU A 228 -18.09 -16.38 -7.16
CA GLU A 228 -18.11 -15.98 -8.59
C GLU A 228 -19.01 -14.77 -8.89
N ASP A 229 -20.02 -14.53 -8.07
CA ASP A 229 -21.05 -13.49 -8.24
C ASP A 229 -20.80 -12.23 -7.38
N PHE A 230 -19.56 -11.96 -7.01
CA PHE A 230 -19.24 -10.75 -6.24
C PHE A 230 -19.39 -9.47 -7.08
N LEU A 231 -19.73 -8.37 -6.41
CA LEU A 231 -19.77 -7.04 -7.01
C LEU A 231 -18.42 -6.35 -6.85
N MET A 232 -17.82 -5.95 -7.95
CA MET A 232 -16.61 -5.13 -7.97
C MET A 232 -16.97 -3.65 -8.01
N VAL A 233 -16.39 -2.86 -7.12
CA VAL A 233 -16.47 -1.40 -7.14
C VAL A 233 -15.07 -0.84 -7.30
N ILE A 234 -14.82 -0.12 -8.40
CA ILE A 234 -13.53 0.48 -8.69
C ILE A 234 -13.62 1.99 -8.46
N ASP A 235 -13.05 2.42 -7.35
CA ASP A 235 -12.98 3.83 -7.00
C ASP A 235 -11.86 4.53 -7.76
N GLU A 236 -12.04 5.82 -8.07
CA GLU A 236 -11.15 6.61 -8.92
C GLU A 236 -10.71 5.84 -10.17
N SER A 237 -11.66 5.23 -10.85
CA SER A 237 -11.42 4.26 -11.94
C SER A 237 -10.52 4.80 -13.05
N HIS A 238 -10.61 6.11 -13.34
CA HIS A 238 -9.76 6.80 -14.32
C HIS A 238 -8.26 6.79 -13.99
N VAL A 239 -7.88 6.51 -12.74
CA VAL A 239 -6.49 6.32 -12.27
C VAL A 239 -6.21 4.85 -11.99
N THR A 240 -7.14 4.17 -11.32
CA THR A 240 -6.98 2.77 -10.90
C THR A 240 -6.78 1.84 -12.09
N LEU A 241 -7.57 1.98 -13.16
CA LEU A 241 -7.44 1.11 -14.33
C LEU A 241 -6.12 1.29 -15.09
N PRO A 242 -5.64 2.51 -15.37
CA PRO A 242 -4.29 2.71 -15.92
C PRO A 242 -3.18 2.15 -15.00
N GLN A 243 -3.33 2.25 -13.69
CA GLN A 243 -2.39 1.67 -12.74
C GLN A 243 -2.36 0.14 -12.87
N ILE A 244 -3.51 -0.53 -12.91
CA ILE A 244 -3.60 -1.98 -13.12
C ILE A 244 -2.92 -2.39 -14.43
N ARG A 245 -3.12 -1.65 -15.52
CA ARG A 245 -2.44 -1.90 -16.81
C ARG A 245 -0.92 -1.82 -16.71
N ALA A 246 -0.40 -0.87 -15.93
CA ALA A 246 1.03 -0.64 -15.80
C ALA A 246 1.74 -1.59 -14.83
N MET A 247 1.01 -2.17 -13.85
CA MET A 247 1.59 -2.95 -12.74
C MET A 247 2.41 -4.14 -13.23
N TYR A 248 1.88 -4.92 -14.16
CA TYR A 248 2.58 -6.11 -14.67
C TYR A 248 3.94 -5.75 -15.30
N GLY A 249 3.97 -4.74 -16.16
CA GLY A 249 5.20 -4.30 -16.82
C GLY A 249 6.25 -3.77 -15.84
N GLY A 250 5.82 -3.00 -14.86
CA GLY A 250 6.69 -2.48 -13.80
C GLY A 250 7.28 -3.57 -12.92
N ASP A 251 6.45 -4.53 -12.49
CA ASP A 251 6.88 -5.67 -11.67
C ASP A 251 7.86 -6.57 -12.44
N HIS A 252 7.54 -6.88 -13.72
CA HIS A 252 8.41 -7.68 -14.57
C HIS A 252 9.78 -7.04 -14.78
N ALA A 253 9.84 -5.74 -15.08
CA ALA A 253 11.10 -5.01 -15.27
C ALA A 253 11.96 -5.03 -13.99
N ARG A 254 11.34 -4.85 -12.81
CA ARG A 254 12.03 -4.95 -11.52
C ARG A 254 12.59 -6.36 -11.29
N LYS A 255 11.79 -7.39 -11.52
CA LYS A 255 12.20 -8.78 -11.30
C LYS A 255 13.27 -9.24 -12.29
N LEU A 256 13.23 -8.74 -13.52
CA LEU A 256 14.31 -8.98 -14.50
C LEU A 256 15.67 -8.56 -13.91
N THR A 257 15.73 -7.37 -13.32
CA THR A 257 16.93 -6.89 -12.64
C THR A 257 17.32 -7.80 -11.47
N LEU A 258 16.36 -8.25 -10.64
CA LEU A 258 16.65 -9.15 -9.52
C LEU A 258 17.23 -10.50 -9.96
N VAL A 259 16.68 -11.08 -11.01
CA VAL A 259 17.14 -12.35 -11.57
C VAL A 259 18.52 -12.19 -12.23
N ASP A 260 18.70 -11.13 -13.02
CA ASP A 260 19.96 -10.85 -13.74
C ASP A 260 21.15 -10.63 -12.79
N TYR A 261 20.90 -10.08 -11.62
CA TYR A 261 21.92 -9.85 -10.59
C TYR A 261 21.99 -10.95 -9.51
N GLY A 262 21.31 -12.08 -9.71
CA GLY A 262 21.40 -13.25 -8.84
C GLY A 262 20.75 -13.07 -7.46
N PHE A 263 19.73 -12.23 -7.34
CA PHE A 263 18.97 -12.06 -6.08
C PHE A 263 17.77 -13.00 -6.01
N ARG A 264 17.23 -13.44 -7.14
CA ARG A 264 16.07 -14.33 -7.24
C ARG A 264 16.25 -15.36 -8.36
N LEU A 265 15.59 -16.52 -8.19
CA LEU A 265 15.40 -17.48 -9.28
C LEU A 265 14.42 -16.92 -10.32
N PRO A 266 14.46 -17.40 -11.58
CA PRO A 266 13.47 -17.06 -12.61
C PRO A 266 12.02 -17.32 -12.18
N ALA A 267 11.76 -18.26 -11.27
CA ALA A 267 10.46 -18.53 -10.70
C ALA A 267 9.80 -17.28 -10.04
N ALA A 268 10.59 -16.29 -9.62
CA ALA A 268 10.08 -15.04 -9.10
C ALA A 268 9.21 -14.27 -10.11
N PHE A 269 9.39 -14.49 -11.42
CA PHE A 269 8.52 -13.90 -12.45
C PHE A 269 7.07 -14.37 -12.33
N ASP A 270 6.84 -15.57 -11.79
CA ASP A 270 5.51 -16.16 -11.65
C ASP A 270 4.75 -15.67 -10.41
N ASN A 271 5.43 -15.01 -9.48
CA ASN A 271 4.81 -14.20 -8.42
C ASN A 271 4.61 -12.76 -8.93
N ARG A 272 3.55 -12.51 -9.64
CA ARG A 272 3.29 -11.26 -10.35
C ARG A 272 1.86 -10.77 -10.14
N PRO A 273 1.58 -9.49 -10.36
CA PRO A 273 0.20 -9.06 -10.45
C PRO A 273 -0.46 -9.66 -11.68
N LEU A 274 -1.78 -9.67 -11.70
CA LEU A 274 -2.54 -10.02 -12.89
C LEU A 274 -2.17 -9.09 -14.05
N THR A 275 -2.16 -9.62 -15.26
CA THR A 275 -2.25 -8.77 -16.45
C THR A 275 -3.62 -8.12 -16.54
N PHE A 276 -3.77 -7.08 -17.35
CA PHE A 276 -5.06 -6.40 -17.46
C PHE A 276 -6.16 -7.33 -18.00
N ASP A 277 -5.85 -8.18 -18.98
CA ASP A 277 -6.80 -9.14 -19.56
C ASP A 277 -7.21 -10.23 -18.52
N GLU A 278 -6.25 -10.67 -17.70
CA GLU A 278 -6.53 -11.59 -16.59
C GLU A 278 -7.44 -10.94 -15.54
N PHE A 279 -7.21 -9.67 -15.23
CA PHE A 279 -8.07 -8.89 -14.34
C PHE A 279 -9.48 -8.78 -14.91
N GLU A 280 -9.64 -8.39 -16.18
CA GLU A 280 -10.96 -8.31 -16.84
C GLU A 280 -11.70 -9.66 -16.81
N SER A 281 -10.99 -10.75 -17.03
CA SER A 281 -11.58 -12.10 -17.01
C SER A 281 -12.07 -12.53 -15.63
N LYS A 282 -11.58 -11.91 -14.56
CA LYS A 282 -11.94 -12.18 -13.16
C LYS A 282 -13.02 -11.26 -12.62
N THR A 283 -13.23 -10.11 -13.25
CA THR A 283 -14.26 -9.17 -12.83
C THR A 283 -15.57 -9.48 -13.56
N GLY A 284 -16.63 -9.68 -12.79
CA GLY A 284 -17.99 -9.80 -13.32
C GLY A 284 -18.70 -8.45 -13.33
N GLN A 285 -19.78 -8.33 -12.57
CA GLN A 285 -20.51 -7.08 -12.42
C GLN A 285 -19.65 -6.02 -11.75
N THR A 286 -19.43 -4.89 -12.45
CA THR A 286 -18.49 -3.85 -12.01
C THR A 286 -19.16 -2.48 -12.03
N ILE A 287 -18.92 -1.70 -10.97
CA ILE A 287 -19.29 -0.28 -10.88
C ILE A 287 -17.99 0.54 -10.92
N TYR A 288 -17.89 1.42 -11.91
CA TYR A 288 -16.79 2.39 -12.00
C TYR A 288 -17.22 3.70 -11.34
N ILE A 289 -16.43 4.18 -10.38
CA ILE A 289 -16.68 5.46 -9.71
C ILE A 289 -15.56 6.43 -10.09
N SER A 290 -15.94 7.59 -10.63
CA SER A 290 -15.00 8.62 -11.01
C SER A 290 -15.68 9.99 -11.12
N ALA A 291 -14.99 11.05 -10.69
CA ALA A 291 -15.41 12.42 -11.00
C ALA A 291 -15.14 12.78 -12.47
N THR A 292 -14.20 12.10 -13.10
CA THR A 292 -13.73 12.36 -14.48
C THR A 292 -13.50 11.02 -15.20
N PRO A 293 -14.58 10.29 -15.59
CA PRO A 293 -14.45 8.99 -16.23
C PRO A 293 -13.60 9.06 -17.51
N ALA A 294 -12.90 7.98 -17.82
CA ALA A 294 -12.07 7.84 -19.00
C ALA A 294 -12.78 7.02 -20.08
N ASP A 295 -12.19 6.97 -21.28
CA ASP A 295 -12.80 6.31 -22.44
C ASP A 295 -13.12 4.83 -22.18
N TYR A 296 -12.25 4.13 -21.42
CA TYR A 296 -12.47 2.74 -21.07
C TYR A 296 -13.77 2.50 -20.28
N GLU A 297 -14.01 3.30 -19.23
CA GLU A 297 -15.23 3.17 -18.42
C GLU A 297 -16.47 3.52 -19.25
N LEU A 298 -16.37 4.54 -20.08
CA LEU A 298 -17.48 4.96 -20.98
C LEU A 298 -17.78 3.88 -22.01
N GLU A 299 -16.76 3.23 -22.57
CA GLU A 299 -16.94 2.12 -23.52
C GLU A 299 -17.59 0.92 -22.82
N LYS A 300 -17.07 0.51 -21.64
CA LYS A 300 -17.59 -0.62 -20.89
C LYS A 300 -19.00 -0.43 -20.35
N SER A 301 -19.40 0.80 -20.06
CA SER A 301 -20.75 1.16 -19.63
C SER A 301 -21.70 1.52 -20.81
N GLU A 302 -21.25 1.34 -22.05
CA GLU A 302 -22.01 1.71 -23.26
C GLU A 302 -22.47 3.17 -23.24
N GLY A 303 -21.68 4.05 -22.61
CA GLY A 303 -21.99 5.47 -22.43
C GLY A 303 -23.04 5.77 -21.36
N ILE A 304 -23.50 4.75 -20.61
CA ILE A 304 -24.44 4.97 -19.50
C ILE A 304 -23.70 5.53 -18.30
N ILE A 305 -24.09 6.74 -17.88
CA ILE A 305 -23.54 7.44 -16.71
C ILE A 305 -24.66 7.71 -15.72
N VAL A 306 -24.43 7.32 -14.47
CA VAL A 306 -25.28 7.71 -13.34
C VAL A 306 -24.61 8.85 -12.60
N GLU A 307 -25.18 10.04 -12.69
CA GLU A 307 -24.66 11.24 -12.04
C GLU A 307 -25.06 11.29 -10.56
N GLN A 308 -24.08 11.35 -9.67
CA GLN A 308 -24.29 11.59 -8.25
C GLN A 308 -23.63 12.93 -7.87
N ILE A 309 -24.30 14.02 -8.21
CA ILE A 309 -23.77 15.38 -8.07
C ILE A 309 -24.18 16.01 -6.75
N ILE A 310 -25.40 15.73 -6.29
CA ILE A 310 -25.98 16.40 -5.12
C ILE A 310 -25.25 16.00 -3.83
N ARG A 311 -24.79 17.01 -3.08
CA ARG A 311 -24.17 16.86 -1.78
C ARG A 311 -25.18 17.13 -0.66
N PRO A 312 -25.32 16.23 0.33
CA PRO A 312 -26.22 16.46 1.47
C PRO A 312 -25.90 17.70 2.29
N THR A 313 -24.65 18.16 2.26
CA THR A 313 -24.20 19.39 2.95
C THR A 313 -24.73 20.68 2.30
N GLY A 314 -25.24 20.58 1.08
CA GLY A 314 -25.70 21.73 0.30
C GLY A 314 -24.56 22.57 -0.30
N ILE A 315 -23.29 22.23 -0.09
CA ILE A 315 -22.15 23.02 -0.58
C ILE A 315 -22.06 22.88 -2.11
N PRO A 316 -22.20 23.99 -2.87
CA PRO A 316 -22.07 23.96 -4.33
C PRO A 316 -20.60 23.85 -4.74
N ASP A 317 -20.33 23.47 -5.99
CA ASP A 317 -18.99 23.53 -6.55
C ASP A 317 -18.45 24.97 -6.54
N PRO A 318 -17.11 25.16 -6.45
CA PRO A 318 -16.52 26.49 -6.29
C PRO A 318 -16.73 27.37 -7.52
N VAL A 319 -16.67 28.68 -7.31
CA VAL A 319 -16.61 29.64 -8.41
C VAL A 319 -15.20 29.61 -9.01
N ILE A 320 -15.12 29.52 -10.35
CA ILE A 320 -13.84 29.61 -11.08
C ILE A 320 -13.69 31.01 -11.66
N GLU A 321 -12.60 31.68 -11.31
CA GLU A 321 -12.19 32.97 -11.81
C GLU A 321 -10.95 32.85 -12.68
N ILE A 322 -10.91 33.53 -13.82
CA ILE A 322 -9.73 33.59 -14.69
C ILE A 322 -9.06 34.96 -14.51
N VAL A 323 -7.77 34.93 -14.20
CA VAL A 323 -6.95 36.11 -13.96
C VAL A 323 -5.75 36.08 -14.91
N PRO A 324 -5.39 37.21 -15.59
CA PRO A 324 -4.21 37.24 -16.44
C PRO A 324 -2.92 36.83 -15.71
N SER A 325 -2.00 36.16 -16.40
CA SER A 325 -0.73 35.71 -15.85
C SER A 325 0.20 36.86 -15.47
N LYS A 326 -0.01 38.05 -16.04
CA LYS A 326 0.75 39.24 -15.68
C LYS A 326 0.45 39.64 -14.23
N ASN A 327 1.50 39.77 -13.41
CA ASN A 327 1.44 40.05 -11.97
C ASN A 327 0.68 38.97 -11.17
N GLN A 328 0.64 37.72 -11.65
CA GLN A 328 -0.09 36.62 -10.99
C GLN A 328 0.37 36.40 -9.54
N ILE A 329 1.66 36.61 -9.22
CA ILE A 329 2.18 36.39 -7.87
C ILE A 329 1.68 37.46 -6.90
N ASP A 330 1.67 38.74 -7.31
CA ASP A 330 1.16 39.82 -6.44
C ASP A 330 -0.35 39.66 -6.17
N HIS A 331 -1.11 39.29 -7.19
CA HIS A 331 -2.53 38.97 -7.04
C HIS A 331 -2.73 37.77 -6.11
N LEU A 332 -1.95 36.69 -6.31
CA LEU A 332 -2.02 35.49 -5.47
C LEU A 332 -1.72 35.82 -4.01
N VAL A 333 -0.70 36.64 -3.71
CA VAL A 333 -0.37 37.04 -2.34
C VAL A 333 -1.53 37.78 -1.69
N ASN A 334 -2.19 38.68 -2.40
CA ASN A 334 -3.37 39.39 -1.87
C ASN A 334 -4.54 38.44 -1.56
N GLU A 335 -4.82 37.48 -2.42
CA GLU A 335 -5.86 36.47 -2.20
C GLU A 335 -5.49 35.53 -1.03
N ILE A 336 -4.23 35.14 -0.91
CA ILE A 336 -3.75 34.34 0.21
C ILE A 336 -3.94 35.12 1.53
N GLN A 337 -3.57 36.40 1.58
CA GLN A 337 -3.68 37.22 2.78
C GLN A 337 -5.14 37.32 3.26
N GLN A 338 -6.09 37.51 2.32
CA GLN A 338 -7.51 37.51 2.64
C GLN A 338 -7.96 36.18 3.29
N ARG A 339 -7.45 35.04 2.80
CA ARG A 339 -7.77 33.71 3.36
C ARG A 339 -7.14 33.49 4.72
N ILE A 340 -5.93 33.98 4.95
CA ILE A 340 -5.26 33.97 6.25
C ILE A 340 -6.08 34.74 7.28
N ASP A 341 -6.57 35.92 6.92
CA ASP A 341 -7.39 36.77 7.80
C ASP A 341 -8.70 36.08 8.20
N LEU A 342 -9.27 35.23 7.31
CA LEU A 342 -10.43 34.39 7.57
C LEU A 342 -10.09 33.04 8.25
N ARG A 343 -8.81 32.76 8.52
CA ARG A 343 -8.30 31.47 9.06
C ARG A 343 -8.57 30.28 8.13
N GLU A 344 -8.64 30.52 6.85
CA GLU A 344 -8.81 29.52 5.81
C GLU A 344 -7.47 29.13 5.20
N ARG A 345 -7.45 28.07 4.38
CA ARG A 345 -6.23 27.52 3.80
C ARG A 345 -6.26 27.65 2.28
N THR A 346 -5.08 27.72 1.70
CA THR A 346 -4.88 27.87 0.25
C THR A 346 -4.05 26.73 -0.31
N LEU A 347 -4.49 26.17 -1.43
CA LEU A 347 -3.67 25.27 -2.27
C LEU A 347 -3.20 26.01 -3.51
N VAL A 348 -1.91 25.88 -3.85
CA VAL A 348 -1.33 26.47 -5.06
C VAL A 348 -0.70 25.37 -5.91
N THR A 349 -1.09 25.29 -7.18
CA THR A 349 -0.50 24.33 -8.12
C THR A 349 0.43 25.02 -9.12
N THR A 350 1.64 24.46 -9.27
CA THR A 350 2.67 24.92 -10.21
C THR A 350 2.93 23.85 -11.28
N LEU A 351 3.66 24.19 -12.34
CA LEU A 351 4.03 23.25 -13.40
C LEU A 351 5.32 22.48 -13.10
N THR A 352 6.21 23.03 -12.30
CA THR A 352 7.53 22.44 -12.05
C THR A 352 7.90 22.48 -10.56
N LYS A 353 8.73 21.52 -10.13
CA LYS A 353 9.30 21.49 -8.78
C LYS A 353 10.03 22.79 -8.45
N ARG A 354 10.85 23.25 -9.38
CA ARG A 354 11.63 24.49 -9.19
C ARG A 354 10.72 25.69 -8.92
N MET A 355 9.61 25.83 -9.68
CA MET A 355 8.64 26.90 -9.46
C MET A 355 7.97 26.78 -8.08
N ALA A 356 7.64 25.57 -7.64
CA ALA A 356 7.11 25.35 -6.29
C ALA A 356 8.08 25.77 -5.19
N GLU A 357 9.35 25.41 -5.33
CA GLU A 357 10.41 25.79 -4.38
C GLU A 357 10.68 27.30 -4.36
N GLU A 358 10.77 27.93 -5.52
CA GLU A 358 10.99 29.36 -5.64
C GLU A 358 9.82 30.16 -5.05
N LEU A 359 8.58 29.73 -5.32
CA LEU A 359 7.38 30.33 -4.75
C LEU A 359 7.33 30.17 -3.23
N SER A 360 7.64 28.98 -2.72
CA SER A 360 7.69 28.73 -1.27
C SER A 360 8.70 29.67 -0.58
N LYS A 361 9.91 29.78 -1.12
CA LYS A 361 10.94 30.68 -0.60
C LYS A 361 10.51 32.17 -0.65
N TYR A 362 9.77 32.54 -1.68
CA TYR A 362 9.25 33.90 -1.81
C TYR A 362 8.19 34.19 -0.75
N LEU A 363 7.21 33.29 -0.58
CA LEU A 363 6.15 33.44 0.41
C LEU A 363 6.69 33.46 1.84
N ASP A 364 7.66 32.61 2.17
CA ASP A 364 8.34 32.62 3.47
C ASP A 364 9.03 33.97 3.77
N ARG A 365 9.68 34.57 2.77
CA ARG A 365 10.35 35.88 2.92
C ARG A 365 9.39 37.01 3.26
N ILE A 366 8.17 36.94 2.80
CA ILE A 366 7.12 37.95 3.09
C ILE A 366 6.28 37.56 4.31
N GLY A 367 6.65 36.50 5.03
CA GLY A 367 6.05 36.10 6.30
C GLY A 367 4.80 35.19 6.18
N ILE A 368 4.51 34.64 5.00
CA ILE A 368 3.42 33.70 4.80
C ILE A 368 3.92 32.27 5.10
N LYS A 369 3.27 31.59 6.03
CA LYS A 369 3.60 30.21 6.43
C LYS A 369 3.20 29.24 5.34
N CYS A 370 4.16 28.68 4.62
CA CYS A 370 3.89 27.75 3.54
C CYS A 370 4.80 26.52 3.58
N GLN A 371 4.34 25.45 2.96
CA GLN A 371 5.15 24.27 2.64
C GLN A 371 4.89 23.85 1.20
N TYR A 372 5.79 23.07 0.59
CA TYR A 372 5.60 22.53 -0.73
C TYR A 372 5.71 21.01 -0.73
N ILE A 373 4.96 20.36 -1.63
CA ILE A 373 4.97 18.91 -1.84
C ILE A 373 5.35 18.59 -3.29
N HIS A 374 6.30 17.66 -3.45
CA HIS A 374 6.68 17.10 -4.74
C HIS A 374 6.86 15.57 -4.64
N SER A 375 7.15 14.90 -5.77
CA SER A 375 7.25 13.44 -5.87
C SER A 375 8.31 12.80 -4.96
N ASP A 376 9.30 13.58 -4.53
CA ASP A 376 10.44 13.07 -3.74
C ASP A 376 10.22 13.26 -2.22
N VAL A 377 9.10 13.87 -1.81
CA VAL A 377 8.69 13.98 -0.41
C VAL A 377 8.18 12.62 0.05
N ASP A 378 8.76 12.15 1.14
CA ASP A 378 8.38 10.90 1.77
C ASP A 378 6.91 10.89 2.23
N THR A 379 6.27 9.73 2.22
CA THR A 379 4.86 9.57 2.60
C THR A 379 4.58 10.06 4.02
N ILE A 380 5.47 9.79 4.98
CA ILE A 380 5.32 10.27 6.37
C ILE A 380 5.40 11.79 6.42
N GLU A 381 6.35 12.36 5.71
CA GLU A 381 6.51 13.81 5.64
C GLU A 381 5.31 14.47 4.96
N ARG A 382 4.77 13.83 3.89
CA ARG A 382 3.53 14.27 3.23
C ARG A 382 2.36 14.32 4.20
N VAL A 383 2.17 13.27 5.00
CA VAL A 383 1.11 13.23 6.02
C VAL A 383 1.28 14.36 7.03
N LYS A 384 2.51 14.60 7.54
CA LYS A 384 2.79 15.69 8.47
C LYS A 384 2.51 17.07 7.88
N ILE A 385 2.87 17.28 6.59
CA ILE A 385 2.59 18.54 5.88
C ILE A 385 1.08 18.79 5.80
N LEU A 386 0.29 17.77 5.46
CA LEU A 386 -1.17 17.87 5.40
C LEU A 386 -1.79 18.12 6.78
N GLU A 387 -1.27 17.49 7.83
CA GLU A 387 -1.69 17.79 9.20
C GLU A 387 -1.36 19.22 9.61
N ASN A 388 -0.17 19.70 9.25
CA ASN A 388 0.24 21.09 9.52
C ASN A 388 -0.72 22.10 8.86
N LEU A 389 -1.14 21.82 7.61
CA LEU A 389 -2.14 22.64 6.92
C LEU A 389 -3.48 22.63 7.65
N ARG A 390 -3.97 21.46 8.02
CA ARG A 390 -5.26 21.30 8.74
C ARG A 390 -5.24 21.96 10.12
N LYS A 391 -4.13 21.80 10.86
CA LYS A 391 -3.95 22.43 12.18
C LYS A 391 -3.68 23.94 12.12
N GLY A 392 -3.48 24.50 10.93
CA GLY A 392 -3.16 25.92 10.74
C GLY A 392 -1.74 26.32 11.16
N ILE A 393 -0.84 25.35 11.22
CA ILE A 393 0.59 25.61 11.41
C ILE A 393 1.17 26.24 10.14
N ILE A 394 0.66 25.85 8.97
CA ILE A 394 0.88 26.48 7.67
C ILE A 394 -0.45 26.94 7.09
N ASP A 395 -0.41 27.99 6.29
CA ASP A 395 -1.58 28.60 5.66
C ASP A 395 -1.69 28.25 4.18
N VAL A 396 -0.55 27.95 3.55
CA VAL A 396 -0.44 27.67 2.11
C VAL A 396 0.29 26.37 1.87
N LEU A 397 -0.29 25.52 1.01
CA LEU A 397 0.35 24.33 0.49
C LEU A 397 0.57 24.46 -1.01
N ILE A 398 1.83 24.31 -1.44
CA ILE A 398 2.24 24.42 -2.84
C ILE A 398 2.55 23.01 -3.36
N GLY A 399 2.06 22.67 -4.55
CA GLY A 399 2.33 21.37 -5.14
C GLY A 399 2.35 21.39 -6.66
N VAL A 400 3.00 20.39 -7.27
CA VAL A 400 3.03 20.22 -8.73
C VAL A 400 1.89 19.33 -9.19
N ASN A 401 1.78 18.14 -8.68
CA ASN A 401 0.85 17.10 -9.14
C ASN A 401 0.06 16.44 -8.00
N LEU A 402 0.58 16.50 -6.78
CA LEU A 402 0.12 15.70 -5.66
C LEU A 402 -1.15 16.24 -4.96
N LEU A 403 -1.76 17.28 -5.50
CA LEU A 403 -2.96 17.90 -4.94
C LEU A 403 -4.28 17.41 -5.59
N ARG A 404 -4.21 16.36 -6.40
CA ARG A 404 -5.38 15.89 -7.18
C ARG A 404 -6.23 14.89 -6.42
N GLU A 405 -5.63 13.84 -5.88
CA GLU A 405 -6.34 12.68 -5.31
C GLU A 405 -5.99 12.48 -3.84
N GLY A 406 -6.86 11.79 -3.09
CA GLY A 406 -6.60 11.40 -1.72
C GLY A 406 -6.55 12.54 -0.69
N LEU A 407 -6.93 13.77 -1.04
CA LEU A 407 -6.95 14.90 -0.12
C LEU A 407 -8.39 15.28 0.26
N ASP A 408 -8.66 15.29 1.55
CA ASP A 408 -9.91 15.75 2.13
C ASP A 408 -9.65 16.90 3.10
N LEU A 409 -9.67 18.12 2.56
CA LEU A 409 -9.26 19.36 3.24
C LEU A 409 -10.42 20.37 3.24
N PRO A 410 -11.41 20.22 4.12
CA PRO A 410 -12.54 21.15 4.19
C PRO A 410 -12.12 22.57 4.62
N GLU A 411 -10.94 22.73 5.18
CA GLU A 411 -10.35 24.01 5.57
C GLU A 411 -9.87 24.84 4.36
N VAL A 412 -9.71 24.21 3.19
CA VAL A 412 -9.25 24.87 1.97
C VAL A 412 -10.41 25.58 1.28
N SER A 413 -10.32 26.90 1.23
CA SER A 413 -11.29 27.77 0.53
C SER A 413 -10.76 28.30 -0.80
N LEU A 414 -9.44 28.36 -0.99
CA LEU A 414 -8.83 28.84 -2.22
C LEU A 414 -7.94 27.78 -2.88
N VAL A 415 -8.18 27.56 -4.16
CA VAL A 415 -7.27 26.80 -5.03
C VAL A 415 -6.77 27.71 -6.14
N ALA A 416 -5.47 27.93 -6.20
CA ALA A 416 -4.81 28.74 -7.21
C ALA A 416 -4.03 27.85 -8.19
N ILE A 417 -4.32 27.99 -9.48
CA ILE A 417 -3.69 27.23 -10.56
C ILE A 417 -2.86 28.19 -11.40
N LEU A 418 -1.54 28.17 -11.22
CA LEU A 418 -0.62 29.00 -11.99
C LEU A 418 -0.42 28.41 -13.38
N ASP A 419 -0.26 29.30 -14.40
CA ASP A 419 -0.05 28.91 -15.79
C ASP A 419 -1.09 27.86 -16.26
N ALA A 420 -2.36 28.15 -16.04
CA ALA A 420 -3.45 27.22 -16.35
C ALA A 420 -3.64 27.01 -17.86
N ASP A 421 -3.18 27.94 -18.70
CA ASP A 421 -3.22 27.89 -20.16
C ASP A 421 -2.09 27.08 -20.81
N LYS A 422 -1.14 26.58 -20.03
CA LYS A 422 -0.06 25.73 -20.55
C LYS A 422 -0.55 24.28 -20.69
N GLU A 423 -1.25 24.00 -21.78
CA GLU A 423 -1.82 22.68 -22.03
C GLU A 423 -0.80 21.56 -21.94
N GLY A 424 -1.22 20.43 -21.35
CA GLY A 424 -0.41 19.26 -21.12
C GLY A 424 -1.03 18.37 -20.04
N PHE A 425 -0.31 17.31 -19.66
CA PHE A 425 -0.79 16.35 -18.67
C PHE A 425 -1.23 16.99 -17.34
N LEU A 426 -0.54 18.05 -16.88
CA LEU A 426 -0.83 18.75 -15.63
C LEU A 426 -1.96 19.79 -15.76
N ARG A 427 -2.40 20.12 -16.96
CA ARG A 427 -3.43 21.12 -17.27
C ARG A 427 -4.49 20.59 -18.25
N SER A 428 -4.66 19.26 -18.30
CA SER A 428 -5.77 18.61 -18.98
C SER A 428 -7.09 18.89 -18.24
N THR A 429 -8.22 18.77 -18.91
CA THR A 429 -9.56 18.90 -18.33
C THR A 429 -9.70 18.10 -17.04
N ARG A 430 -9.28 16.82 -17.06
CA ARG A 430 -9.28 15.95 -15.88
C ARG A 430 -8.46 16.50 -14.73
N SER A 431 -7.25 16.97 -15.02
CA SER A 431 -6.36 17.53 -14.02
C SER A 431 -6.91 18.81 -13.39
N LEU A 432 -7.43 19.71 -14.21
CA LEU A 432 -8.02 20.97 -13.76
C LEU A 432 -9.29 20.71 -12.92
N THR A 433 -10.18 19.83 -13.37
CA THR A 433 -11.39 19.45 -12.64
C THR A 433 -11.09 18.83 -11.28
N GLN A 434 -10.14 17.90 -11.21
CA GLN A 434 -9.71 17.27 -9.94
C GLN A 434 -9.12 18.30 -8.98
N THR A 435 -8.31 19.21 -9.49
CA THR A 435 -7.67 20.27 -8.67
C THR A 435 -8.72 21.28 -8.19
N ALA A 436 -9.60 21.74 -9.05
CA ALA A 436 -10.69 22.66 -8.71
C ALA A 436 -11.63 22.07 -7.65
N GLY A 437 -11.91 20.78 -7.75
CA GLY A 437 -12.74 20.04 -6.79
C GLY A 437 -12.21 20.04 -5.35
N ARG A 438 -10.93 20.39 -5.11
CA ARG A 438 -10.40 20.51 -3.75
C ARG A 438 -11.00 21.68 -2.96
N ALA A 439 -11.49 22.73 -3.62
CA ALA A 439 -12.22 23.83 -2.97
C ALA A 439 -13.72 23.53 -2.78
N ALA A 440 -14.24 22.44 -3.33
CA ALA A 440 -15.67 22.11 -3.31
C ALA A 440 -16.22 21.62 -1.96
N ARG A 441 -15.40 21.60 -0.91
CA ARG A 441 -15.78 21.20 0.47
C ARG A 441 -15.87 22.37 1.42
N ASN A 442 -15.57 23.56 0.93
CA ASN A 442 -15.69 24.81 1.67
C ASN A 442 -16.86 25.62 1.12
N VAL A 443 -17.66 26.23 2.01
CA VAL A 443 -18.82 27.06 1.61
C VAL A 443 -18.36 28.27 0.77
N ASP A 444 -17.19 28.83 1.10
CA ASP A 444 -16.57 29.97 0.42
C ASP A 444 -15.52 29.53 -0.63
N GLY A 445 -15.69 28.31 -1.16
CA GLY A 445 -14.76 27.72 -2.11
C GLY A 445 -14.61 28.56 -3.40
N LYS A 446 -13.36 28.93 -3.72
CA LYS A 446 -12.98 29.71 -4.90
C LYS A 446 -11.80 29.05 -5.60
N VAL A 447 -11.81 29.07 -6.93
CA VAL A 447 -10.68 28.63 -7.75
C VAL A 447 -10.23 29.80 -8.62
N ILE A 448 -8.93 30.05 -8.66
CA ILE A 448 -8.34 31.04 -9.55
C ILE A 448 -7.45 30.33 -10.55
N MET A 449 -7.74 30.48 -11.82
CA MET A 449 -6.91 30.04 -12.93
C MET A 449 -6.16 31.23 -13.51
N TYR A 450 -4.84 31.26 -13.33
CA TYR A 450 -3.99 32.27 -13.94
C TYR A 450 -3.66 31.87 -15.38
N ALA A 451 -4.16 32.65 -16.34
CA ALA A 451 -4.05 32.33 -17.76
C ALA A 451 -4.21 33.59 -18.61
N ASP A 452 -3.47 33.66 -19.70
CA ASP A 452 -3.60 34.73 -20.70
C ASP A 452 -4.60 34.34 -21.79
N GLN A 453 -4.89 33.06 -21.95
CA GLN A 453 -5.86 32.53 -22.90
C GLN A 453 -6.68 31.41 -22.23
N VAL A 454 -7.94 31.34 -22.57
CA VAL A 454 -8.81 30.24 -22.16
C VAL A 454 -8.59 29.08 -23.13
N THR A 455 -8.00 27.99 -22.63
CA THR A 455 -7.81 26.79 -23.43
C THR A 455 -9.08 25.94 -23.45
N ARG A 456 -9.13 24.96 -24.35
CA ARG A 456 -10.23 23.99 -24.39
C ARG A 456 -10.41 23.26 -23.06
N SER A 457 -9.33 22.81 -22.47
CA SER A 457 -9.34 22.09 -21.18
C SER A 457 -9.87 22.96 -20.04
N MET A 458 -9.53 24.24 -20.02
CA MET A 458 -10.09 25.21 -19.08
C MET A 458 -11.58 25.42 -19.28
N GLN A 459 -12.02 25.62 -20.52
CA GLN A 459 -13.44 25.85 -20.84
C GLN A 459 -14.30 24.65 -20.42
N GLU A 460 -13.89 23.44 -20.78
CA GLU A 460 -14.59 22.22 -20.39
C GLU A 460 -14.70 22.09 -18.86
N THR A 461 -13.63 22.40 -18.12
CA THR A 461 -13.62 22.39 -16.64
C THR A 461 -14.57 23.42 -16.06
N ILE A 462 -14.61 24.63 -16.62
CA ILE A 462 -15.50 25.73 -16.18
C ILE A 462 -16.95 25.34 -16.42
N ASP A 463 -17.26 24.85 -17.61
CA ASP A 463 -18.63 24.49 -18.00
C ASP A 463 -19.16 23.35 -17.12
N GLU A 464 -18.35 22.32 -16.89
CA GLU A 464 -18.72 21.20 -16.03
C GLU A 464 -18.87 21.61 -14.55
N THR A 465 -18.00 22.47 -14.05
CA THR A 465 -18.08 22.96 -12.67
C THR A 465 -19.33 23.84 -12.48
N ASN A 466 -19.64 24.72 -13.46
CA ASN A 466 -20.83 25.53 -13.42
C ASN A 466 -22.12 24.69 -13.49
N TYR A 467 -22.16 23.68 -14.36
CA TYR A 467 -23.28 22.74 -14.45
C TYR A 467 -23.56 22.07 -13.09
N ARG A 468 -22.52 21.53 -12.43
CA ARG A 468 -22.66 20.91 -11.11
C ARG A 468 -23.09 21.91 -10.03
N ARG A 469 -22.53 23.11 -10.07
CA ARG A 469 -22.88 24.20 -9.17
C ARG A 469 -24.35 24.59 -9.30
N GLU A 470 -24.83 24.83 -10.51
CA GLU A 470 -26.23 25.19 -10.76
C GLU A 470 -27.20 24.08 -10.32
N LYS A 471 -26.87 22.84 -10.60
CA LYS A 471 -27.67 21.68 -10.18
C LYS A 471 -27.79 21.61 -8.65
N GLN A 472 -26.68 21.81 -7.93
CA GLN A 472 -26.69 21.84 -6.46
C GLN A 472 -27.49 23.03 -5.92
N LEU A 473 -27.33 24.23 -6.48
CA LEU A 473 -28.06 25.43 -6.03
C LEU A 473 -29.56 25.28 -6.23
N ARG A 474 -29.98 24.75 -7.37
CA ARG A 474 -31.41 24.48 -7.67
C ARG A 474 -31.97 23.48 -6.67
N TYR A 475 -31.23 22.39 -6.39
CA TYR A 475 -31.64 21.40 -5.42
C TYR A 475 -31.77 22.00 -4.00
N ASN A 476 -30.81 22.84 -3.61
CA ASN A 476 -30.85 23.54 -2.32
C ASN A 476 -32.10 24.44 -2.20
N GLU A 477 -32.44 25.17 -3.24
CA GLU A 477 -33.62 26.03 -3.28
C GLU A 477 -34.91 25.20 -3.16
N GLU A 478 -35.07 24.16 -3.98
CA GLU A 478 -36.22 23.26 -3.97
C GLU A 478 -36.43 22.56 -2.62
N HIS A 479 -35.35 22.20 -1.91
CA HIS A 479 -35.42 21.47 -0.65
C HIS A 479 -35.14 22.33 0.58
N HIS A 480 -35.02 23.64 0.42
CA HIS A 480 -34.72 24.60 1.50
C HIS A 480 -33.45 24.26 2.29
N ILE A 481 -32.40 23.77 1.61
CA ILE A 481 -31.13 23.41 2.21
C ILE A 481 -30.22 24.64 2.26
N VAL A 482 -29.73 24.95 3.45
CA VAL A 482 -28.68 25.96 3.63
C VAL A 482 -27.32 25.26 3.66
N PRO A 483 -26.37 25.66 2.80
CA PRO A 483 -25.01 25.09 2.80
C PRO A 483 -24.37 25.17 4.19
N ARG A 484 -23.78 24.06 4.65
CA ARG A 484 -23.13 23.98 5.96
C ARG A 484 -21.69 23.57 5.84
N GLN A 485 -20.80 24.36 6.46
CA GLN A 485 -19.38 24.04 6.51
C GLN A 485 -19.14 22.71 7.23
N ILE A 486 -18.29 21.90 6.63
CA ILE A 486 -17.84 20.63 7.22
C ILE A 486 -16.69 20.93 8.18
N TYR A 487 -16.81 20.46 9.42
CA TYR A 487 -15.72 20.48 10.39
C TYR A 487 -15.30 19.04 10.68
N LYS A 488 -14.04 18.71 10.44
CA LYS A 488 -13.47 17.45 10.88
C LYS A 488 -12.65 17.67 12.14
N SER A 489 -12.84 16.81 13.15
CA SER A 489 -11.98 16.86 14.33
C SER A 489 -10.51 16.64 13.92
N THR A 490 -9.63 17.50 14.39
CA THR A 490 -8.18 17.36 14.17
C THR A 490 -7.59 16.17 14.93
N ASP A 491 -8.29 15.68 15.95
CA ASP A 491 -7.89 14.53 16.78
C ASP A 491 -8.23 13.18 16.13
N ALA A 492 -9.12 13.15 15.14
CA ALA A 492 -9.46 11.94 14.38
C ALA A 492 -8.53 11.67 13.17
N ALA A 493 -7.59 12.56 12.91
CA ALA A 493 -6.57 12.35 11.91
C ALA A 493 -5.50 11.43 12.49
N LEU A 494 -5.57 10.16 12.09
CA LEU A 494 -4.50 9.20 12.27
C LEU A 494 -4.18 8.90 13.75
N THR A 495 -4.97 8.06 14.37
CA THR A 495 -4.45 7.20 15.43
C THR A 495 -3.16 6.59 14.91
N GLN A 496 -2.13 6.52 15.73
CA GLN A 496 -0.78 6.06 15.38
C GLN A 496 -0.76 4.73 14.59
N ASP A 497 -1.85 3.96 14.62
CA ASP A 497 -2.00 2.66 13.97
C ASP A 497 -2.34 2.76 12.48
N THR A 498 -3.13 3.74 12.03
CA THR A 498 -3.42 3.91 10.59
C THR A 498 -2.28 4.58 9.82
N SER A 499 -1.47 5.43 10.48
CA SER A 499 -0.28 6.00 9.85
C SER A 499 0.79 4.95 9.54
N LYS A 500 0.90 3.91 10.36
CA LYS A 500 1.82 2.79 10.09
C LYS A 500 1.39 1.96 8.87
N ALA A 501 0.09 1.74 8.67
CA ALA A 501 -0.41 0.95 7.55
C ALA A 501 -0.26 1.64 6.18
N TYR A 502 -0.41 2.99 6.13
CA TYR A 502 -0.23 3.76 4.88
C TYR A 502 1.23 4.06 4.53
N VAL A 503 2.12 4.00 5.51
CA VAL A 503 3.54 4.36 5.37
C VAL A 503 4.35 3.28 4.67
N GLU A 504 3.91 2.01 4.71
CA GLU A 504 4.74 0.90 4.24
C GLU A 504 4.65 0.59 2.75
N GLU A 505 3.70 1.14 1.99
CA GLU A 505 3.65 0.93 0.54
C GLU A 505 4.71 1.73 -0.25
N GLU A 506 5.32 2.78 0.33
CA GLU A 506 6.34 3.61 -0.37
C GLU A 506 7.71 3.66 0.32
N HIS A 507 7.85 3.19 1.57
CA HIS A 507 9.16 3.12 2.21
C HIS A 507 9.97 1.91 1.73
N LEU A 508 10.58 2.13 0.61
CA LEU A 508 11.78 1.44 0.21
C LEU A 508 12.93 1.87 1.14
N HIS A 509 12.99 1.39 2.36
CA HIS A 509 14.20 1.52 3.16
C HIS A 509 15.33 0.77 2.45
N LEU A 510 16.38 1.50 2.12
CA LEU A 510 17.69 0.94 1.81
C LEU A 510 18.16 0.19 3.05
N VAL A 511 17.80 -1.08 3.16
CA VAL A 511 18.41 -1.96 4.16
C VAL A 511 19.83 -2.18 3.70
N ALA A 512 20.78 -1.77 4.53
CA ALA A 512 22.17 -2.12 4.32
C ALA A 512 22.27 -3.64 4.13
N ASP A 513 23.10 -4.05 3.18
CA ASP A 513 23.38 -5.44 2.85
C ASP A 513 23.39 -6.32 4.12
N PRO A 514 22.65 -7.44 4.18
CA PRO A 514 22.71 -8.37 5.32
C PRO A 514 24.13 -8.78 5.70
N VAL A 515 25.05 -8.79 4.75
CA VAL A 515 26.48 -9.03 5.00
C VAL A 515 27.07 -7.98 5.95
N VAL A 516 26.63 -6.71 5.88
CA VAL A 516 27.09 -5.66 6.78
C VAL A 516 26.62 -5.89 8.23
N ALA A 517 25.55 -6.67 8.43
CA ALA A 517 25.07 -7.02 9.79
C ALA A 517 26.05 -7.92 10.55
N TYR A 518 26.88 -8.66 9.82
CA TYR A 518 27.85 -9.64 10.38
C TYR A 518 29.32 -9.21 10.20
N MET A 519 29.57 -7.98 9.70
CA MET A 519 30.91 -7.46 9.50
C MET A 519 31.51 -6.94 10.81
N SER A 520 32.78 -7.17 11.00
CA SER A 520 33.54 -6.58 12.12
C SER A 520 33.79 -5.08 11.88
N LYS A 521 33.97 -4.32 12.95
CA LYS A 521 34.25 -2.88 12.90
C LYS A 521 35.37 -2.47 11.94
N PRO A 522 36.52 -3.19 11.86
CA PRO A 522 37.58 -2.90 10.88
C PRO A 522 37.15 -3.12 9.43
N GLU A 523 36.26 -4.07 9.17
CA GLU A 523 35.75 -4.34 7.81
C GLU A 523 34.79 -3.24 7.36
N ILE A 524 33.94 -2.74 8.27
CA ILE A 524 33.05 -1.59 8.01
C ILE A 524 33.87 -0.34 7.74
N GLU A 525 34.94 -0.07 8.49
CA GLU A 525 35.83 1.07 8.24
C GLU A 525 36.51 0.97 6.87
N LYS A 526 36.93 -0.22 6.46
CA LYS A 526 37.51 -0.44 5.13
C LYS A 526 36.49 -0.23 4.02
N MET A 527 35.25 -0.60 4.26
CA MET A 527 34.15 -0.38 3.33
C MET A 527 33.78 1.09 3.20
N ILE A 528 33.72 1.85 4.30
CA ILE A 528 33.55 3.31 4.31
C ILE A 528 34.62 4.00 3.45
N GLN A 529 35.89 3.62 3.61
CA GLN A 529 36.98 4.21 2.82
C GLN A 529 36.83 3.89 1.32
N LYS A 530 36.40 2.65 0.98
CA LYS A 530 36.18 2.24 -0.42
C LYS A 530 35.01 3.00 -1.04
N THR A 531 33.90 3.13 -0.34
CA THR A 531 32.70 3.88 -0.79
C THR A 531 33.03 5.37 -0.94
N LYS A 532 33.82 5.93 -0.02
CA LYS A 532 34.29 7.33 -0.10
C LYS A 532 35.17 7.58 -1.33
N ALA A 533 36.08 6.68 -1.64
CA ALA A 533 36.92 6.79 -2.82
C ALA A 533 36.09 6.68 -4.12
N ALA A 534 35.12 5.77 -4.15
CA ALA A 534 34.20 5.63 -5.29
C ALA A 534 33.31 6.87 -5.48
N MET A 535 32.80 7.46 -4.39
CA MET A 535 32.04 8.71 -4.41
C MET A 535 32.87 9.88 -4.99
N GLN A 536 34.12 10.01 -4.55
CA GLN A 536 35.01 11.06 -5.04
C GLN A 536 35.36 10.86 -6.54
N LYS A 537 35.45 9.61 -6.98
CA LYS A 537 35.66 9.29 -8.40
C LYS A 537 34.44 9.66 -9.24
N ALA A 538 33.23 9.26 -8.83
CA ALA A 538 32.00 9.61 -9.50
C ALA A 538 31.79 11.15 -9.57
N ALA A 539 32.10 11.86 -8.49
CA ALA A 539 32.06 13.33 -8.49
C ALA A 539 33.04 13.99 -9.48
N LYS A 540 34.25 13.41 -9.66
CA LYS A 540 35.23 13.89 -10.66
C LYS A 540 34.78 13.59 -12.10
N GLU A 541 34.06 12.50 -12.31
CA GLU A 541 33.49 12.11 -13.60
C GLU A 541 32.15 12.83 -13.89
N LEU A 542 31.74 13.79 -13.02
CA LEU A 542 30.50 14.56 -13.11
C LEU A 542 29.22 13.71 -13.05
N ASP A 543 29.32 12.49 -12.58
CA ASP A 543 28.15 11.63 -12.28
C ASP A 543 27.63 11.97 -10.86
N PHE A 544 26.85 13.04 -10.79
CA PHE A 544 26.32 13.55 -9.52
C PHE A 544 25.25 12.63 -8.90
N ILE A 545 24.58 11.82 -9.71
CA ILE A 545 23.55 10.87 -9.21
C ILE A 545 24.25 9.73 -8.48
N GLU A 546 25.28 9.14 -9.07
CA GLU A 546 26.06 8.08 -8.45
C GLU A 546 26.87 8.59 -7.26
N ALA A 547 27.41 9.80 -7.33
CA ALA A 547 28.10 10.45 -6.21
C ALA A 547 27.16 10.66 -5.01
N ALA A 548 25.91 11.08 -5.23
CA ALA A 548 24.91 11.25 -4.17
C ALA A 548 24.52 9.89 -3.55
N ARG A 549 24.32 8.85 -4.36
CA ARG A 549 24.03 7.49 -3.90
C ARG A 549 25.14 6.94 -2.98
N LEU A 550 26.38 7.06 -3.43
CA LEU A 550 27.56 6.60 -2.67
C LEU A 550 27.77 7.39 -1.37
N ARG A 551 27.41 8.68 -1.35
CA ARG A 551 27.40 9.48 -0.13
C ARG A 551 26.41 8.94 0.89
N ASP A 552 25.19 8.65 0.47
CA ASP A 552 24.15 8.16 1.34
C ASP A 552 24.48 6.76 1.88
N GLU A 553 25.09 5.89 1.06
CA GLU A 553 25.63 4.60 1.47
C GLU A 553 26.75 4.75 2.52
N MET A 554 27.64 5.69 2.33
CA MET A 554 28.72 5.99 3.28
C MET A 554 28.17 6.42 4.65
N PHE A 555 27.16 7.29 4.70
CA PHE A 555 26.53 7.74 5.95
C PHE A 555 25.85 6.58 6.70
N GLN A 556 25.25 5.64 6.00
CA GLN A 556 24.65 4.46 6.64
C GLN A 556 25.70 3.53 7.24
N LEU A 557 26.82 3.32 6.55
CA LEU A 557 27.94 2.55 7.07
C LEU A 557 28.59 3.24 8.31
N GLU A 558 28.73 4.56 8.30
CA GLU A 558 29.21 5.33 9.44
C GLU A 558 28.26 5.22 10.64
N LYS A 559 26.95 5.35 10.44
CA LYS A 559 25.94 5.17 11.48
C LYS A 559 26.03 3.78 12.11
N LYS A 560 26.14 2.73 11.30
CA LYS A 560 26.25 1.37 11.77
C LYS A 560 27.55 1.09 12.54
N ARG A 561 28.68 1.64 12.07
CA ARG A 561 29.95 1.60 12.81
C ARG A 561 29.79 2.22 14.22
N ASP A 562 29.07 3.32 14.34
CA ASP A 562 28.86 4.04 15.59
C ASP A 562 27.86 3.31 16.53
N GLU A 563 26.93 2.57 15.97
CA GLU A 563 25.99 1.70 16.72
C GLU A 563 26.67 0.43 17.30
N MET A 564 27.82 0.03 16.78
CA MET A 564 28.63 -1.13 17.25
C MET A 564 29.56 -0.77 18.44
N LYS A 565 29.12 0.10 19.34
CA LYS A 565 29.85 0.40 20.58
C LYS A 565 29.67 -0.66 21.63
#